data_cd91f38a279915f1973c77a46a4a8e38
#
_entry.id   cd91f38a279915f1973c77a46a4a8e38
#
_cell.length_a   1.000
_cell.length_b   1.000
_cell.length_c   1.000
_cell.angle_alpha   90.00
_cell.angle_beta   90.00
_cell.angle_gamma   90.00
#
_symmetry.space_group_name_H-M   'P 1'
#
loop_
_entity.id
_entity.type
_entity.pdbx_description
1 polymer ?
#
loop_
_entity_poly.entity_id
_entity_poly.type
_entity_poly.pdbx_seq_one_letter_code
_entity_poly.pdbx_strand_id
1 'polypeptide(L)'
;MRRMSLALLAAIAGSSLATPTFAQHADHAAAKIDPALAAAVADPLRKEDAVRDVYRKPDQTLAFFDVGPAMKVGEYAPGGGWYSRLLGIYLAPKGKLVGLFADASAANAQRQAATQAAVAKFPAEVAEWAKQPAEKFSALTLGAIPDAEKGTFDRILVMRALHNMLRSNVADSEIRKMRELLKPGGMIGIEQHRAKADAPFAYTDGSKGYLREADIIKFMEIHGFTFVGKSEANANPKDPANWPGGVWTLPPSLDGAKDDAEKAKLQAIGESDRMTLLFAKRP
;
A
#
# COMPACT_ATOMS: atom_id res chain seq x y z
N MET A 1 -11.14 49.56 -70.42
CA MET A 1 -11.21 48.18 -69.96
C MET A 1 -10.25 48.01 -68.81
N ARG A 2 -10.71 48.06 -67.54
CA ARG A 2 -9.91 47.91 -66.32
C ARG A 2 -10.06 46.48 -65.86
N ARG A 3 -8.90 45.73 -65.75
CA ARG A 3 -8.87 44.42 -65.18
C ARG A 3 -8.70 44.54 -63.65
N MET A 4 -9.64 44.06 -62.89
CA MET A 4 -9.55 43.90 -61.45
C MET A 4 -8.90 42.57 -61.18
N SER A 5 -7.77 42.61 -60.48
CA SER A 5 -7.10 41.42 -59.94
C SER A 5 -7.64 41.16 -58.53
N LEU A 6 -8.24 39.97 -58.31
CA LEU A 6 -8.71 39.50 -57.02
C LEU A 6 -7.52 38.82 -56.33
N ALA A 7 -7.06 39.35 -55.21
CA ALA A 7 -6.09 38.73 -54.35
C ALA A 7 -6.82 37.84 -53.33
N LEU A 8 -6.55 36.54 -53.35
CA LEU A 8 -7.06 35.54 -52.42
C LEU A 8 -6.11 35.49 -51.22
N LEU A 9 -6.53 35.99 -50.03
CA LEU A 9 -5.83 35.78 -48.77
C LEU A 9 -6.20 34.40 -48.23
N ALA A 10 -5.23 33.49 -48.17
CA ALA A 10 -5.33 32.23 -47.46
C ALA A 10 -4.99 32.45 -45.97
N ALA A 11 -5.98 32.32 -45.10
CA ALA A 11 -5.80 32.32 -43.65
C ALA A 11 -5.30 30.92 -43.22
N ILE A 12 -4.05 30.84 -42.79
CA ILE A 12 -3.47 29.62 -42.15
C ILE A 12 -3.94 29.63 -40.69
N ALA A 13 -4.92 28.79 -40.37
CA ALA A 13 -5.30 28.50 -38.99
C ALA A 13 -4.20 27.62 -38.35
N GLY A 14 -3.37 28.26 -37.54
CA GLY A 14 -2.38 27.53 -36.72
C GLY A 14 -3.07 26.74 -35.61
N SER A 15 -3.17 25.43 -35.79
CA SER A 15 -3.57 24.51 -34.72
C SER A 15 -2.42 24.41 -33.71
N SER A 16 -2.54 25.09 -32.58
CA SER A 16 -1.65 24.89 -31.42
C SER A 16 -1.88 23.49 -30.85
N LEU A 17 -0.96 22.58 -31.08
CA LEU A 17 -0.87 21.31 -30.38
C LEU A 17 -0.60 21.60 -28.89
N ALA A 18 -1.63 21.50 -28.06
CA ALA A 18 -1.46 21.51 -26.62
C ALA A 18 -0.64 20.26 -26.24
N THR A 19 0.60 20.46 -25.86
CA THR A 19 1.40 19.40 -25.19
C THR A 19 0.69 19.01 -23.91
N PRO A 20 0.48 17.72 -23.62
CA PRO A 20 -0.07 17.31 -22.36
C PRO A 20 0.91 17.73 -21.26
N THR A 21 0.51 18.71 -20.46
CA THR A 21 1.21 19.05 -19.22
C THR A 21 1.04 17.85 -18.30
N PHE A 22 2.10 17.07 -18.11
CA PHE A 22 2.15 16.11 -17.00
C PHE A 22 1.92 16.93 -15.73
N ALA A 23 0.80 16.69 -15.06
CA ALA A 23 0.52 17.31 -13.78
C ALA A 23 1.72 17.02 -12.87
N GLN A 24 2.43 18.07 -12.43
CA GLN A 24 3.40 17.97 -11.37
C GLN A 24 2.64 17.43 -10.16
N HIS A 25 2.91 16.17 -9.80
CA HIS A 25 2.34 15.57 -8.60
C HIS A 25 2.87 16.39 -7.42
N ALA A 26 1.97 17.13 -6.78
CA ALA A 26 2.30 17.89 -5.59
C ALA A 26 2.85 16.91 -4.54
N ASP A 27 4.01 17.23 -3.96
CA ASP A 27 4.43 16.60 -2.71
C ASP A 27 3.28 16.82 -1.73
N HIS A 28 2.60 15.74 -1.37
CA HIS A 28 1.52 15.83 -0.39
C HIS A 28 2.19 16.30 0.91
N ALA A 29 1.91 17.54 1.31
CA ALA A 29 2.52 18.16 2.47
C ALA A 29 2.42 17.18 3.64
N ALA A 30 3.50 17.05 4.41
CA ALA A 30 3.58 16.13 5.55
C ALA A 30 2.30 16.28 6.38
N ALA A 31 1.43 15.27 6.32
CA ALA A 31 0.15 15.31 6.99
C ALA A 31 0.39 15.47 8.51
N LYS A 32 -0.37 16.34 9.13
CA LYS A 32 -0.26 16.57 10.58
C LYS A 32 -0.63 15.27 11.29
N ILE A 33 0.27 14.76 12.12
CA ILE A 33 0.03 13.55 12.90
C ILE A 33 -1.10 13.83 13.90
N ASP A 34 -2.17 13.05 13.84
CA ASP A 34 -3.28 13.09 14.81
C ASP A 34 -2.74 12.72 16.21
N PRO A 35 -3.06 13.47 17.27
CA PRO A 35 -2.65 13.13 18.63
C PRO A 35 -3.06 11.73 19.08
N ALA A 36 -4.24 11.22 18.64
CA ALA A 36 -4.67 9.86 18.94
C ALA A 36 -3.81 8.81 18.21
N LEU A 37 -3.33 9.12 16.99
CA LEU A 37 -2.38 8.26 16.28
C LEU A 37 -1.03 8.23 17.00
N ALA A 38 -0.51 9.38 17.40
CA ALA A 38 0.73 9.48 18.17
C ALA A 38 0.64 8.68 19.48
N ALA A 39 -0.48 8.78 20.19
CA ALA A 39 -0.74 8.01 21.41
C ALA A 39 -0.80 6.49 21.13
N ALA A 40 -1.46 6.07 20.05
CA ALA A 40 -1.52 4.65 19.66
C ALA A 40 -0.15 4.09 19.26
N VAL A 41 0.70 4.88 18.61
CA VAL A 41 2.08 4.50 18.28
C VAL A 41 2.92 4.31 19.54
N ALA A 42 2.74 5.18 20.55
CA ALA A 42 3.45 5.12 21.83
C ALA A 42 2.83 4.13 22.85
N ASP A 43 1.76 3.43 22.50
CA ASP A 43 1.06 2.53 23.42
C ASP A 43 1.97 1.40 23.93
N PRO A 44 2.04 1.14 25.25
CA PRO A 44 2.84 0.06 25.83
C PRO A 44 2.56 -1.34 25.28
N LEU A 45 1.35 -1.59 24.79
CA LEU A 45 1.00 -2.87 24.13
C LEU A 45 1.81 -3.13 22.86
N ARG A 46 2.43 -2.09 22.29
CA ARG A 46 3.30 -2.18 21.10
C ARG A 46 4.79 -2.29 21.41
N LYS A 47 5.19 -2.48 22.67
CA LYS A 47 6.60 -2.46 23.09
C LYS A 47 7.51 -3.30 22.17
N GLU A 48 7.08 -4.50 21.81
CA GLU A 48 7.87 -5.41 20.94
C GLU A 48 7.86 -4.96 19.48
N ASP A 49 6.76 -4.37 19.00
CA ASP A 49 6.65 -3.84 17.65
C ASP A 49 7.42 -2.53 17.46
N ALA A 50 7.47 -1.70 18.51
CA ALA A 50 8.05 -0.35 18.47
C ALA A 50 9.54 -0.33 18.13
N VAL A 51 10.27 -1.44 18.36
CA VAL A 51 11.69 -1.58 17.95
C VAL A 51 11.87 -1.43 16.43
N ARG A 52 10.82 -1.60 15.65
CA ARG A 52 10.82 -1.45 14.19
C ARG A 52 10.26 -0.10 13.71
N ASP A 53 9.75 0.74 14.59
CA ASP A 53 9.18 2.03 14.23
C ASP A 53 10.22 2.96 13.59
N VAL A 54 11.50 2.82 13.99
CA VAL A 54 12.62 3.54 13.39
C VAL A 54 12.75 3.32 11.87
N TYR A 55 12.33 2.16 11.37
CA TYR A 55 12.34 1.81 9.94
C TYR A 55 10.99 1.99 9.26
N ARG A 56 9.88 1.89 10.02
CA ARG A 56 8.52 1.82 9.48
C ARG A 56 7.74 3.10 9.61
N LYS A 57 8.20 4.05 10.45
CA LYS A 57 7.59 5.38 10.63
C LYS A 57 6.07 5.34 10.62
N PRO A 58 5.42 4.53 11.51
CA PRO A 58 3.99 4.25 11.41
C PRO A 58 3.11 5.49 11.55
N ASP A 59 3.51 6.45 12.37
CA ASP A 59 2.86 7.74 12.52
C ASP A 59 2.84 8.54 11.22
N GLN A 60 4.01 8.68 10.57
CA GLN A 60 4.15 9.40 9.31
C GLN A 60 3.44 8.65 8.16
N THR A 61 3.55 7.33 8.14
CA THR A 61 2.93 6.48 7.10
C THR A 61 1.41 6.55 7.16
N LEU A 62 0.80 6.37 8.33
CA LEU A 62 -0.65 6.41 8.47
C LEU A 62 -1.22 7.82 8.34
N ALA A 63 -0.47 8.86 8.79
CA ALA A 63 -0.83 10.25 8.55
C ALA A 63 -0.81 10.58 7.05
N PHE A 64 0.21 10.14 6.31
CA PHE A 64 0.27 10.31 4.85
C PHE A 64 -0.88 9.59 4.13
N PHE A 65 -1.27 8.39 4.59
CA PHE A 65 -2.45 7.69 4.06
C PHE A 65 -3.77 8.33 4.49
N ASP A 66 -3.71 9.43 5.24
CA ASP A 66 -4.87 10.15 5.77
C ASP A 66 -5.85 9.19 6.48
N VAL A 67 -5.31 8.38 7.39
CA VAL A 67 -6.08 7.45 8.21
C VAL A 67 -6.56 8.18 9.45
N GLY A 68 -7.89 8.38 9.56
CA GLY A 68 -8.51 9.01 10.72
C GLY A 68 -9.12 7.99 11.70
N PRO A 69 -9.24 8.35 13.00
CA PRO A 69 -9.66 7.41 14.06
C PRO A 69 -11.11 6.92 13.96
N ALA A 70 -11.96 7.60 13.16
CA ALA A 70 -13.36 7.23 12.96
C ALA A 70 -13.61 6.46 11.66
N MET A 71 -12.56 6.14 10.91
CA MET A 71 -12.67 5.50 9.61
C MET A 71 -12.91 3.99 9.72
N LYS A 72 -13.54 3.43 8.69
CA LYS A 72 -13.51 2.00 8.38
C LYS A 72 -12.31 1.72 7.48
N VAL A 73 -11.35 0.99 8.03
CA VAL A 73 -10.08 0.70 7.38
C VAL A 73 -9.95 -0.80 7.08
N GLY A 74 -9.62 -1.13 5.84
CA GLY A 74 -9.23 -2.47 5.43
C GLY A 74 -7.71 -2.64 5.47
N GLU A 75 -7.19 -3.67 6.13
CA GLU A 75 -5.78 -4.06 6.06
C GLU A 75 -5.67 -5.33 5.22
N TYR A 76 -5.04 -5.24 4.05
CA TYR A 76 -4.84 -6.40 3.20
C TYR A 76 -3.67 -7.26 3.65
N ALA A 77 -3.91 -8.57 3.73
CA ALA A 77 -2.93 -9.58 4.12
C ALA A 77 -2.18 -9.20 5.42
N PRO A 78 -2.89 -9.10 6.56
CA PRO A 78 -2.33 -8.60 7.83
C PRO A 78 -1.04 -9.31 8.31
N GLY A 79 -0.79 -10.52 7.85
CA GLY A 79 0.40 -11.31 8.19
C GLY A 79 0.51 -11.54 9.70
N GLY A 80 1.67 -11.20 10.27
CA GLY A 80 1.90 -11.30 11.72
C GLY A 80 1.30 -10.16 12.55
N GLY A 81 0.42 -9.32 11.99
CA GLY A 81 -0.40 -8.35 12.72
C GLY A 81 0.31 -7.09 13.19
N TRP A 82 1.48 -6.75 12.64
CA TRP A 82 2.23 -5.56 13.11
C TRP A 82 1.44 -4.26 12.95
N TYR A 83 0.81 -4.02 11.79
CA TYR A 83 -0.10 -2.90 11.61
C TYR A 83 -1.46 -3.14 12.24
N SER A 84 -1.96 -4.39 12.27
CA SER A 84 -3.24 -4.72 12.91
C SER A 84 -3.26 -4.36 14.40
N ARG A 85 -2.15 -4.55 15.13
CA ARG A 85 -2.03 -4.14 16.55
C ARG A 85 -2.14 -2.63 16.70
N LEU A 86 -1.43 -1.87 15.87
CA LEU A 86 -1.50 -0.41 15.89
C LEU A 86 -2.90 0.10 15.49
N LEU A 87 -3.41 -0.39 14.37
CA LEU A 87 -4.73 0.02 13.86
C LEU A 87 -5.85 -0.40 14.80
N GLY A 88 -5.72 -1.54 15.46
CA GLY A 88 -6.64 -2.00 16.47
C GLY A 88 -6.77 -1.02 17.65
N ILE A 89 -5.63 -0.54 18.16
CA ILE A 89 -5.59 0.47 19.22
C ILE A 89 -6.18 1.82 18.72
N TYR A 90 -5.75 2.26 17.54
CA TYR A 90 -6.09 3.58 17.00
C TYR A 90 -7.58 3.72 16.59
N LEU A 91 -8.11 2.69 15.93
CA LEU A 91 -9.47 2.75 15.35
C LEU A 91 -10.57 2.33 16.32
N ALA A 92 -10.30 1.40 17.25
CA ALA A 92 -11.33 0.80 18.09
C ALA A 92 -12.25 1.79 18.83
N PRO A 93 -11.79 2.95 19.31
CA PRO A 93 -12.68 3.89 20.00
C PRO A 93 -13.82 4.42 19.14
N LYS A 94 -13.59 4.68 17.84
CA LYS A 94 -14.54 5.41 16.96
C LYS A 94 -14.73 4.79 15.58
N GLY A 95 -13.75 4.05 15.10
CA GLY A 95 -13.71 3.46 13.76
C GLY A 95 -13.87 1.94 13.77
N LYS A 96 -13.44 1.31 12.68
CA LYS A 96 -13.47 -0.15 12.51
C LYS A 96 -12.26 -0.62 11.70
N LEU A 97 -11.60 -1.69 12.16
CA LEU A 97 -10.58 -2.40 11.39
C LEU A 97 -11.16 -3.69 10.79
N VAL A 98 -10.90 -3.91 9.52
CA VAL A 98 -11.30 -5.11 8.79
C VAL A 98 -10.08 -5.77 8.17
N GLY A 99 -9.77 -7.00 8.54
CA GLY A 99 -8.77 -7.81 7.87
C GLY A 99 -9.27 -8.25 6.48
N LEU A 100 -8.52 -7.93 5.43
CA LEU A 100 -8.81 -8.33 4.06
C LEU A 100 -7.86 -9.46 3.67
N PHE A 101 -8.41 -10.62 3.37
CA PHE A 101 -7.65 -11.80 2.98
C PHE A 101 -7.83 -12.10 1.50
N ALA A 102 -6.79 -12.64 0.88
CA ALA A 102 -6.77 -12.96 -0.54
C ALA A 102 -7.92 -13.91 -0.93
N ASP A 103 -8.35 -13.81 -2.17
CA ASP A 103 -9.21 -14.80 -2.79
C ASP A 103 -8.46 -16.14 -2.92
N ALA A 104 -8.87 -17.13 -2.15
CA ALA A 104 -8.30 -18.46 -2.17
C ALA A 104 -9.15 -19.46 -2.98
N SER A 105 -10.19 -19.01 -3.68
CA SER A 105 -11.15 -19.91 -4.39
C SER A 105 -10.47 -20.81 -5.43
N ALA A 106 -9.44 -20.33 -6.10
CA ALA A 106 -8.65 -21.10 -7.08
C ALA A 106 -7.44 -21.82 -6.43
N ALA A 107 -7.23 -21.71 -5.12
CA ALA A 107 -6.12 -22.35 -4.45
C ALA A 107 -6.45 -23.81 -4.08
N ASN A 108 -5.45 -24.59 -3.70
CA ASN A 108 -5.67 -25.94 -3.16
C ASN A 108 -6.43 -25.92 -1.83
N ALA A 109 -7.01 -27.05 -1.45
CA ALA A 109 -7.84 -27.17 -0.24
C ALA A 109 -7.11 -26.76 1.05
N GLN A 110 -5.82 -27.03 1.16
CA GLN A 110 -5.01 -26.64 2.33
C GLN A 110 -4.93 -25.10 2.45
N ARG A 111 -4.68 -24.41 1.35
CA ARG A 111 -4.60 -22.94 1.35
C ARG A 111 -5.96 -22.29 1.58
N GLN A 112 -7.04 -22.87 1.01
CA GLN A 112 -8.41 -22.44 1.30
C GLN A 112 -8.74 -22.54 2.79
N ALA A 113 -8.48 -23.71 3.39
CA ALA A 113 -8.70 -23.92 4.84
C ALA A 113 -7.86 -22.96 5.70
N ALA A 114 -6.60 -22.74 5.35
CA ALA A 114 -5.73 -21.80 6.05
C ALA A 114 -6.26 -20.36 5.98
N THR A 115 -6.75 -19.93 4.81
CA THR A 115 -7.35 -18.59 4.64
C THR A 115 -8.62 -18.44 5.47
N GLN A 116 -9.51 -19.44 5.43
CA GLN A 116 -10.74 -19.44 6.24
C GLN A 116 -10.44 -19.38 7.74
N ALA A 117 -9.46 -20.16 8.21
CA ALA A 117 -9.03 -20.13 9.60
C ALA A 117 -8.45 -18.78 10.00
N ALA A 118 -7.66 -18.12 9.13
CA ALA A 118 -7.12 -16.79 9.38
C ALA A 118 -8.24 -15.73 9.46
N VAL A 119 -9.21 -15.77 8.56
CA VAL A 119 -10.39 -14.89 8.60
C VAL A 119 -11.16 -15.06 9.90
N ALA A 120 -11.41 -16.30 10.32
CA ALA A 120 -12.18 -16.58 11.55
C ALA A 120 -11.46 -16.12 12.83
N LYS A 121 -10.13 -16.19 12.87
CA LYS A 121 -9.31 -15.82 14.02
C LYS A 121 -9.06 -14.32 14.15
N PHE A 122 -8.95 -13.60 13.04
CA PHE A 122 -8.48 -12.21 13.00
C PHE A 122 -9.20 -11.29 14.00
N PRO A 123 -10.55 -11.27 14.13
CA PRO A 123 -11.23 -10.37 15.08
C PRO A 123 -10.82 -10.61 16.53
N ALA A 124 -10.72 -11.87 16.94
CA ALA A 124 -10.35 -12.23 18.30
C ALA A 124 -8.86 -11.92 18.59
N GLU A 125 -7.97 -12.19 17.64
CA GLU A 125 -6.55 -11.88 17.77
C GLU A 125 -6.32 -10.37 17.92
N VAL A 126 -6.95 -9.54 17.08
CA VAL A 126 -6.82 -8.08 17.21
C VAL A 126 -7.43 -7.56 18.49
N ALA A 127 -8.57 -8.11 18.90
CA ALA A 127 -9.21 -7.77 20.18
C ALA A 127 -8.29 -8.03 21.38
N GLU A 128 -7.61 -9.16 21.36
CA GLU A 128 -6.64 -9.52 22.40
C GLU A 128 -5.42 -8.58 22.38
N TRP A 129 -4.84 -8.32 21.22
CA TRP A 129 -3.66 -7.44 21.08
C TRP A 129 -3.95 -6.01 21.48
N ALA A 130 -5.09 -5.47 21.05
CA ALA A 130 -5.48 -4.08 21.30
C ALA A 130 -6.19 -3.88 22.63
N LYS A 131 -6.51 -4.96 23.36
CA LYS A 131 -7.34 -4.95 24.59
C LYS A 131 -8.68 -4.22 24.38
N GLN A 132 -9.34 -4.53 23.26
CA GLN A 132 -10.58 -3.92 22.81
C GLN A 132 -11.64 -4.99 22.53
N PRO A 133 -12.94 -4.64 22.55
CA PRO A 133 -14.03 -5.57 22.23
C PRO A 133 -13.94 -6.13 20.81
N ALA A 134 -14.17 -7.44 20.63
CA ALA A 134 -13.99 -8.13 19.35
C ALA A 134 -14.95 -7.64 18.25
N GLU A 135 -16.12 -7.12 18.59
CA GLU A 135 -17.09 -6.55 17.65
C GLU A 135 -16.57 -5.29 16.91
N LYS A 136 -15.49 -4.68 17.38
CA LYS A 136 -14.81 -3.59 16.70
C LYS A 136 -14.00 -4.06 15.49
N PHE A 137 -13.80 -5.36 15.36
CA PHE A 137 -12.98 -5.97 14.34
C PHE A 137 -13.80 -6.95 13.52
N SER A 138 -13.43 -7.11 12.26
CA SER A 138 -14.00 -8.13 11.38
C SER A 138 -12.96 -8.54 10.35
N ALA A 139 -13.26 -9.58 9.60
CA ALA A 139 -12.44 -10.00 8.48
C ALA A 139 -13.31 -10.55 7.36
N LEU A 140 -12.83 -10.48 6.13
CA LEU A 140 -13.44 -11.08 4.95
C LEU A 140 -12.37 -11.54 3.95
N THR A 141 -12.75 -12.44 3.06
CA THR A 141 -11.94 -12.76 1.89
C THR A 141 -12.39 -11.93 0.70
N LEU A 142 -11.46 -11.55 -0.15
CA LEU A 142 -11.80 -10.90 -1.42
C LEU A 142 -12.50 -11.84 -2.40
N GLY A 143 -12.48 -13.16 -2.14
CA GLY A 143 -13.23 -14.16 -2.90
C GLY A 143 -14.74 -14.17 -2.64
N ALA A 144 -15.19 -13.60 -1.49
CA ALA A 144 -16.58 -13.60 -1.08
C ALA A 144 -16.92 -12.30 -0.34
N ILE A 145 -17.01 -11.19 -1.08
CA ILE A 145 -17.35 -9.87 -0.55
C ILE A 145 -18.87 -9.78 -0.36
N PRO A 146 -19.37 -9.60 0.86
CA PRO A 146 -20.80 -9.35 1.08
C PRO A 146 -21.21 -8.01 0.43
N ASP A 147 -22.40 -7.95 -0.17
CA ASP A 147 -22.89 -6.70 -0.80
C ASP A 147 -22.95 -5.52 0.18
N ALA A 148 -23.28 -5.79 1.45
CA ALA A 148 -23.28 -4.78 2.50
C ALA A 148 -21.90 -4.17 2.81
N GLU A 149 -20.81 -4.77 2.35
CA GLU A 149 -19.45 -4.28 2.54
C GLU A 149 -18.98 -3.39 1.38
N LYS A 150 -19.60 -3.51 0.20
CA LYS A 150 -19.24 -2.73 -0.99
C LYS A 150 -19.50 -1.25 -0.77
N GLY A 151 -18.55 -0.42 -1.17
CA GLY A 151 -18.65 1.04 -1.05
C GLY A 151 -18.68 1.55 0.40
N THR A 152 -18.14 0.81 1.38
CA THR A 152 -18.21 1.20 2.80
C THR A 152 -16.88 1.55 3.43
N PHE A 153 -15.76 1.28 2.77
CA PHE A 153 -14.42 1.52 3.31
C PHE A 153 -13.93 2.93 2.99
N ASP A 154 -13.39 3.62 3.99
CA ASP A 154 -12.75 4.92 3.82
C ASP A 154 -11.33 4.77 3.29
N ARG A 155 -10.59 3.76 3.80
CA ARG A 155 -9.20 3.45 3.45
C ARG A 155 -8.99 1.95 3.31
N ILE A 156 -8.11 1.57 2.38
CA ILE A 156 -7.55 0.22 2.32
C ILE A 156 -6.03 0.36 2.33
N LEU A 157 -5.34 -0.45 3.12
CA LEU A 157 -3.90 -0.43 3.29
C LEU A 157 -3.30 -1.73 2.75
N VAL A 158 -2.35 -1.60 1.83
CA VAL A 158 -1.60 -2.71 1.24
C VAL A 158 -0.12 -2.55 1.64
N MET A 159 0.24 -3.22 2.74
CA MET A 159 1.54 -3.05 3.37
C MET A 159 2.49 -4.18 2.95
N ARG A 160 3.41 -3.90 2.01
CA ARG A 160 4.42 -4.84 1.50
C ARG A 160 3.84 -6.14 0.94
N ALA A 161 2.65 -6.09 0.36
CA ALA A 161 1.93 -7.26 -0.13
C ALA A 161 1.77 -7.30 -1.66
N LEU A 162 1.93 -6.17 -2.35
CA LEU A 162 1.65 -6.08 -3.80
C LEU A 162 2.57 -6.99 -4.62
N HIS A 163 3.85 -7.15 -4.25
CA HIS A 163 4.76 -8.09 -4.92
C HIS A 163 4.28 -9.54 -4.83
N ASN A 164 3.63 -9.92 -3.73
CA ASN A 164 3.04 -11.25 -3.57
C ASN A 164 1.81 -11.44 -4.46
N MET A 165 0.96 -10.40 -4.61
CA MET A 165 -0.17 -10.44 -5.54
C MET A 165 0.30 -10.64 -6.99
N LEU A 166 1.34 -9.90 -7.40
CA LEU A 166 1.93 -10.03 -8.75
C LEU A 166 2.51 -11.42 -8.97
N ARG A 167 3.33 -11.90 -8.04
CA ARG A 167 3.94 -13.24 -8.11
C ARG A 167 2.90 -14.36 -8.16
N SER A 168 1.77 -14.17 -7.50
CA SER A 168 0.65 -15.13 -7.49
C SER A 168 -0.33 -14.92 -8.63
N ASN A 169 -0.09 -13.94 -9.51
CA ASN A 169 -0.95 -13.58 -10.64
C ASN A 169 -2.40 -13.25 -10.24
N VAL A 170 -2.59 -12.59 -9.10
CA VAL A 170 -3.91 -12.19 -8.58
C VAL A 170 -4.07 -10.67 -8.41
N ALA A 171 -3.02 -9.88 -8.70
CA ALA A 171 -3.00 -8.45 -8.44
C ALA A 171 -4.17 -7.71 -9.12
N ASP A 172 -4.46 -8.03 -10.39
CA ASP A 172 -5.56 -7.43 -11.16
C ASP A 172 -6.91 -7.64 -10.47
N SER A 173 -7.24 -8.89 -10.15
CA SER A 173 -8.52 -9.23 -9.52
C SER A 173 -8.66 -8.66 -8.10
N GLU A 174 -7.61 -8.71 -7.31
CA GLU A 174 -7.63 -8.26 -5.92
C GLU A 174 -7.74 -6.74 -5.82
N ILE A 175 -7.02 -5.98 -6.65
CA ILE A 175 -7.14 -4.52 -6.68
C ILE A 175 -8.54 -4.07 -7.14
N ARG A 176 -9.16 -4.76 -8.11
CA ARG A 176 -10.54 -4.49 -8.52
C ARG A 176 -11.53 -4.70 -7.36
N LYS A 177 -11.39 -5.80 -6.64
CA LYS A 177 -12.23 -6.12 -5.46
C LYS A 177 -12.02 -5.12 -4.32
N MET A 178 -10.79 -4.68 -4.08
CA MET A 178 -10.54 -3.59 -3.13
C MET A 178 -11.19 -2.28 -3.57
N ARG A 179 -11.19 -1.99 -4.89
CA ARG A 179 -11.88 -0.81 -5.43
C ARG A 179 -13.40 -0.88 -5.20
N GLU A 180 -14.02 -2.06 -5.28
CA GLU A 180 -15.45 -2.25 -4.97
C GLU A 180 -15.77 -1.95 -3.50
N LEU A 181 -14.87 -2.30 -2.57
CA LEU A 181 -15.04 -2.04 -1.14
C LEU A 181 -14.98 -0.56 -0.79
N LEU A 182 -14.21 0.25 -1.53
CA LEU A 182 -14.01 1.67 -1.24
C LEU A 182 -15.25 2.50 -1.54
N LYS A 183 -15.58 3.44 -0.65
CA LYS A 183 -16.55 4.52 -0.85
C LYS A 183 -16.21 5.35 -2.09
N PRO A 184 -17.16 6.12 -2.66
CA PRO A 184 -16.82 7.27 -3.49
C PRO A 184 -15.84 8.17 -2.74
N GLY A 185 -14.70 8.52 -3.36
CA GLY A 185 -13.64 9.29 -2.70
C GLY A 185 -12.80 8.51 -1.68
N GLY A 186 -13.04 7.22 -1.48
CA GLY A 186 -12.18 6.36 -0.68
C GLY A 186 -10.80 6.18 -1.31
N MET A 187 -9.78 5.91 -0.50
CA MET A 187 -8.39 5.83 -0.97
C MET A 187 -7.72 4.51 -0.58
N ILE A 188 -6.70 4.13 -1.37
CA ILE A 188 -5.82 3.01 -1.07
C ILE A 188 -4.40 3.51 -0.83
N GLY A 189 -3.83 3.12 0.30
CA GLY A 189 -2.43 3.38 0.65
C GLY A 189 -1.59 2.13 0.38
N ILE A 190 -0.48 2.31 -0.34
CA ILE A 190 0.45 1.21 -0.68
C ILE A 190 1.83 1.55 -0.13
N GLU A 191 2.34 0.74 0.79
CA GLU A 191 3.74 0.69 1.17
C GLU A 191 4.37 -0.54 0.51
N GLN A 192 5.43 -0.37 -0.31
CA GLN A 192 6.02 -1.46 -1.06
C GLN A 192 7.55 -1.29 -1.19
N HIS A 193 8.29 -2.39 -1.13
CA HIS A 193 9.73 -2.41 -1.36
C HIS A 193 10.05 -1.86 -2.75
N ARG A 194 10.94 -0.86 -2.80
CA ARG A 194 11.22 -0.06 -3.99
C ARG A 194 12.47 -0.55 -4.72
N ALA A 195 12.30 -0.97 -5.96
CA ALA A 195 13.41 -1.21 -6.88
C ALA A 195 13.99 0.11 -7.40
N LYS A 196 15.23 0.09 -7.87
CA LYS A 196 15.79 1.20 -8.66
C LYS A 196 14.98 1.34 -9.97
N ALA A 197 14.89 2.57 -10.48
CA ALA A 197 14.08 2.86 -11.68
C ALA A 197 14.55 2.08 -12.92
N ASP A 198 15.84 1.82 -13.02
CA ASP A 198 16.51 1.08 -14.09
C ASP A 198 16.72 -0.42 -13.80
N ALA A 199 16.19 -0.92 -12.67
CA ALA A 199 16.34 -2.33 -12.31
C ALA A 199 15.76 -3.24 -13.39
N PRO A 200 16.44 -4.37 -13.73
CA PRO A 200 15.95 -5.27 -14.76
C PRO A 200 14.66 -5.98 -14.32
N PHE A 201 13.87 -6.47 -15.28
CA PHE A 201 12.59 -7.13 -15.02
C PHE A 201 12.71 -8.28 -14.02
N ALA A 202 13.75 -9.09 -14.06
CA ALA A 202 14.00 -10.17 -13.11
C ALA A 202 14.14 -9.72 -11.63
N TYR A 203 14.28 -8.42 -11.40
CA TYR A 203 14.25 -7.82 -10.05
C TYR A 203 12.91 -7.17 -9.69
N THR A 204 12.05 -6.94 -10.68
CA THR A 204 10.81 -6.17 -10.53
C THR A 204 9.55 -6.96 -10.83
N ASP A 205 9.68 -8.27 -11.09
CA ASP A 205 8.57 -9.20 -11.31
C ASP A 205 7.87 -9.66 -10.00
N GLY A 206 8.32 -9.16 -8.86
CA GLY A 206 7.83 -9.52 -7.53
C GLY A 206 8.58 -10.68 -6.86
N SER A 207 9.38 -11.48 -7.60
CA SER A 207 10.09 -12.64 -7.04
C SER A 207 11.14 -12.26 -5.99
N LYS A 208 11.72 -11.06 -6.11
CA LYS A 208 12.69 -10.48 -5.17
C LYS A 208 12.06 -9.52 -4.15
N GLY A 209 10.75 -9.36 -4.17
CA GLY A 209 10.00 -8.46 -3.31
C GLY A 209 10.01 -7.00 -3.75
N TYR A 210 10.96 -6.58 -4.60
CA TYR A 210 11.08 -5.21 -5.10
C TYR A 210 10.20 -4.97 -6.32
N LEU A 211 9.58 -3.76 -6.38
CA LEU A 211 8.82 -3.28 -7.53
C LEU A 211 9.26 -1.85 -7.88
N ARG A 212 9.18 -1.45 -9.15
CA ARG A 212 9.45 -0.07 -9.55
C ARG A 212 8.24 0.82 -9.22
N GLU A 213 8.50 2.01 -8.70
CA GLU A 213 7.47 2.99 -8.34
C GLU A 213 6.57 3.34 -9.54
N ALA A 214 7.18 3.62 -10.70
CA ALA A 214 6.44 3.96 -11.91
C ALA A 214 5.50 2.84 -12.39
N ASP A 215 5.90 1.58 -12.23
CA ASP A 215 5.09 0.43 -12.63
C ASP A 215 3.85 0.30 -11.72
N ILE A 216 4.01 0.52 -10.40
CA ILE A 216 2.88 0.51 -9.47
C ILE A 216 1.92 1.66 -9.76
N ILE A 217 2.42 2.87 -9.98
CA ILE A 217 1.57 4.02 -10.31
C ILE A 217 0.73 3.70 -11.55
N LYS A 218 1.38 3.23 -12.62
CA LYS A 218 0.69 2.87 -13.86
C LYS A 218 -0.32 1.73 -13.66
N PHE A 219 0.05 0.70 -12.91
CA PHE A 219 -0.83 -0.40 -12.57
C PHE A 219 -2.08 0.07 -11.84
N MET A 220 -1.96 0.94 -10.86
CA MET A 220 -3.11 1.47 -10.13
C MET A 220 -3.98 2.37 -10.99
N GLU A 221 -3.39 3.17 -11.87
CA GLU A 221 -4.12 4.04 -12.79
C GLU A 221 -5.00 3.25 -13.77
N ILE A 222 -4.50 2.15 -14.35
CA ILE A 222 -5.31 1.30 -15.24
C ILE A 222 -6.43 0.57 -14.50
N HIS A 223 -6.32 0.41 -13.15
CA HIS A 223 -7.34 -0.19 -12.29
C HIS A 223 -8.37 0.82 -11.73
N GLY A 224 -8.41 2.04 -12.26
CA GLY A 224 -9.43 3.02 -11.90
C GLY A 224 -9.10 3.84 -10.67
N PHE A 225 -7.82 4.07 -10.41
CA PHE A 225 -7.34 4.97 -9.37
C PHE A 225 -6.66 6.20 -9.96
N THR A 226 -6.62 7.28 -9.20
CA THR A 226 -5.81 8.47 -9.49
C THR A 226 -4.68 8.52 -8.47
N PHE A 227 -3.44 8.67 -8.94
CA PHE A 227 -2.31 8.91 -8.06
C PHE A 227 -2.47 10.25 -7.34
N VAL A 228 -2.42 10.25 -6.01
CA VAL A 228 -2.56 11.44 -5.16
C VAL A 228 -1.19 12.01 -4.78
N GLY A 229 -0.26 11.13 -4.42
CA GLY A 229 1.07 11.55 -4.02
C GLY A 229 1.90 10.42 -3.44
N LYS A 230 3.14 10.75 -3.06
CA LYS A 230 4.08 9.82 -2.42
C LYS A 230 4.73 10.44 -1.19
N SER A 231 5.23 9.59 -0.31
CA SER A 231 6.04 9.95 0.85
C SER A 231 7.33 9.15 0.88
N GLU A 232 8.40 9.81 1.26
CA GLU A 232 9.72 9.19 1.47
C GLU A 232 9.95 8.78 2.95
N ALA A 233 8.90 8.76 3.78
CA ALA A 233 9.00 8.39 5.19
C ALA A 233 9.66 7.01 5.41
N ASN A 234 9.40 6.07 4.50
CA ASN A 234 9.91 4.69 4.56
C ASN A 234 11.11 4.46 3.63
N ALA A 235 11.70 5.52 3.07
CA ALA A 235 12.89 5.40 2.24
C ALA A 235 14.12 4.99 3.05
N ASN A 236 14.91 4.09 2.47
CA ASN A 236 16.21 3.71 3.02
C ASN A 236 17.30 3.79 1.92
N PRO A 237 18.02 4.90 1.81
CA PRO A 237 19.05 5.07 0.79
C PRO A 237 20.26 4.12 0.95
N LYS A 238 20.39 3.45 2.10
CA LYS A 238 21.43 2.44 2.33
C LYS A 238 21.13 1.11 1.64
N ASP A 239 19.86 0.85 1.30
CA ASP A 239 19.49 -0.36 0.57
C ASP A 239 19.83 -0.22 -0.93
N PRO A 240 20.78 -1.01 -1.46
CA PRO A 240 21.10 -0.97 -2.89
C PRO A 240 20.00 -1.58 -3.76
N ALA A 241 19.03 -2.29 -3.17
CA ALA A 241 17.92 -2.97 -3.82
C ALA A 241 18.35 -3.93 -4.96
N ASN A 242 19.48 -4.63 -4.77
CA ASN A 242 20.05 -5.56 -5.74
C ASN A 242 20.50 -6.90 -5.14
N TRP A 243 19.96 -7.24 -3.97
CA TRP A 243 20.30 -8.47 -3.25
C TRP A 243 19.88 -9.73 -4.03
N PRO A 244 20.75 -10.73 -4.21
CA PRO A 244 20.38 -11.99 -4.85
C PRO A 244 19.19 -12.69 -4.16
N GLY A 245 19.11 -12.61 -2.83
CA GLY A 245 18.01 -13.11 -2.00
C GLY A 245 16.77 -12.21 -1.97
N GLY A 246 16.82 -11.04 -2.65
CA GLY A 246 15.74 -10.06 -2.58
C GLY A 246 15.68 -9.33 -1.23
N VAL A 247 14.52 -8.76 -0.91
CA VAL A 247 14.27 -7.98 0.31
C VAL A 247 14.52 -8.77 1.60
N TRP A 248 14.41 -10.09 1.55
CA TRP A 248 14.59 -10.97 2.72
C TRP A 248 16.05 -11.08 3.17
N THR A 249 17.02 -10.66 2.36
CA THR A 249 18.42 -10.51 2.77
C THR A 249 18.58 -9.50 3.89
N LEU A 250 17.73 -8.48 3.95
CA LEU A 250 17.75 -7.45 4.97
C LEU A 250 16.88 -7.81 6.20
N PRO A 251 17.01 -7.06 7.32
CA PRO A 251 16.09 -7.24 8.45
C PRO A 251 14.61 -7.14 8.07
N PRO A 252 13.75 -7.91 8.76
CA PRO A 252 14.04 -8.76 9.91
C PRO A 252 14.48 -10.17 9.55
N SER A 253 14.38 -10.58 8.27
CA SER A 253 14.63 -11.98 7.87
C SER A 253 16.10 -12.35 7.96
N LEU A 254 17.01 -11.52 7.42
CA LEU A 254 18.44 -11.76 7.33
C LEU A 254 18.78 -13.09 6.65
N ASP A 255 17.95 -13.45 5.64
CA ASP A 255 18.06 -14.71 4.93
C ASP A 255 19.39 -14.79 4.16
N GLY A 256 20.09 -15.91 4.33
CA GLY A 256 21.35 -16.18 3.67
C GLY A 256 22.58 -15.53 4.30
N ALA A 257 22.44 -14.83 5.43
CA ALA A 257 23.59 -14.35 6.20
C ALA A 257 24.41 -15.52 6.75
N LYS A 258 25.71 -15.56 6.43
CA LYS A 258 26.59 -16.72 6.68
C LYS A 258 27.08 -16.76 8.11
N ASP A 259 27.27 -15.60 8.73
CA ASP A 259 27.83 -15.46 10.08
C ASP A 259 27.32 -14.17 10.76
N ASP A 260 27.71 -13.96 12.02
CA ASP A 260 27.27 -12.82 12.81
C ASP A 260 27.88 -11.48 12.30
N ALA A 261 29.04 -11.52 11.67
CA ALA A 261 29.63 -10.32 11.08
C ALA A 261 28.85 -9.85 9.84
N GLU A 262 28.38 -10.79 9.02
CA GLU A 262 27.50 -10.47 7.89
C GLU A 262 26.12 -9.99 8.37
N LYS A 263 25.53 -10.66 9.36
CA LYS A 263 24.28 -10.19 10.00
C LYS A 263 24.40 -8.75 10.52
N ALA A 264 25.50 -8.43 11.22
CA ALA A 264 25.72 -7.09 11.74
C ALA A 264 25.81 -6.04 10.60
N LYS A 265 26.45 -6.37 9.48
CA LYS A 265 26.50 -5.50 8.30
C LYS A 265 25.10 -5.25 7.71
N LEU A 266 24.31 -6.32 7.56
CA LEU A 266 22.94 -6.21 7.04
C LEU A 266 22.03 -5.44 8.00
N GLN A 267 22.17 -5.66 9.31
CA GLN A 267 21.47 -4.88 10.34
C GLN A 267 21.82 -3.39 10.32
N ALA A 268 23.08 -3.04 10.01
CA ALA A 268 23.49 -1.64 9.89
C ALA A 268 22.88 -0.92 8.67
N ILE A 269 22.45 -1.66 7.65
CA ILE A 269 21.64 -1.14 6.54
C ILE A 269 20.22 -0.84 7.02
N GLY A 270 19.63 -1.76 7.79
CA GLY A 270 18.25 -1.69 8.25
C GLY A 270 17.28 -2.43 7.32
N GLU A 271 15.97 -2.15 7.46
CA GLU A 271 14.96 -2.72 6.55
C GLU A 271 15.11 -2.13 5.13
N SER A 272 14.58 -2.85 4.13
CA SER A 272 14.65 -2.46 2.72
C SER A 272 14.10 -1.06 2.44
N ASP A 273 14.57 -0.45 1.35
CA ASP A 273 14.00 0.79 0.81
C ASP A 273 12.53 0.58 0.40
N ARG A 274 11.65 1.51 0.78
CA ARG A 274 10.21 1.41 0.50
C ARG A 274 9.65 2.73 0.01
N MET A 275 8.82 2.63 -1.02
CA MET A 275 7.93 3.70 -1.45
C MET A 275 6.64 3.64 -0.67
N THR A 276 6.04 4.80 -0.45
CA THR A 276 4.74 4.97 0.22
C THR A 276 3.88 5.82 -0.69
N LEU A 277 2.83 5.21 -1.27
CA LEU A 277 2.03 5.79 -2.36
C LEU A 277 0.55 5.84 -1.95
N LEU A 278 -0.13 6.95 -2.28
CA LEU A 278 -1.56 7.14 -2.02
C LEU A 278 -2.32 7.31 -3.34
N PHE A 279 -3.46 6.60 -3.43
CA PHE A 279 -4.31 6.60 -4.61
C PHE A 279 -5.77 6.82 -4.23
N ALA A 280 -6.47 7.70 -4.95
CA ALA A 280 -7.91 7.91 -4.80
C ALA A 280 -8.69 7.07 -5.80
N LYS A 281 -9.81 6.49 -5.35
CA LYS A 281 -10.76 5.80 -6.23
C LYS A 281 -11.35 6.79 -7.21
N ARG A 282 -11.24 6.52 -8.52
CA ARG A 282 -11.98 7.27 -9.55
C ARG A 282 -13.47 6.91 -9.51
N PRO A 283 -14.35 7.85 -9.88
CA PRO A 283 -15.78 7.59 -10.04
C PRO A 283 -16.12 6.40 -10.92
#